data_c4370264c348395427d7aa18386f08ef
#
_entry.id   c4370264c348395427d7aa18386f08ef
#
_cell.length_a   1.000
_cell.length_b   1.000
_cell.length_c   1.000
_cell.angle_alpha   90.00
_cell.angle_beta   90.00
_cell.angle_gamma   90.00
#
_symmetry.space_group_name_H-M   'P 1'
#
loop_
_entity.id
_entity.type
_entity.pdbx_description
1 polymer ?
#
loop_
_entity_poly.entity_id
_entity_poly.type
_entity_poly.pdbx_seq_one_letter_code
_entity_poly.pdbx_strand_id
1 'polypeptide(L)'
;MMIKLDIVNHVADRTGVSKQKAEQVVDSLFNAMKDALAAGKRIELRGFGVFVVKPRKRGVGRNPRTGTEVPIPAGKTIRFKPGKELTAQAVMD
;
A
#
# COMPACT_ATOMS: atom_id res chain seq x y z
N MET A 1 15.98 3.24 3.95
CA MET A 1 14.52 3.10 3.79
C MET A 1 13.93 4.44 3.40
N MET A 2 13.00 4.44 2.46
CA MET A 2 12.29 5.65 2.07
C MET A 2 11.07 5.85 2.98
N ILE A 3 10.86 7.08 3.45
CA ILE A 3 9.69 7.43 4.28
C ILE A 3 8.85 8.49 3.55
N LYS A 4 7.68 8.80 4.11
CA LYS A 4 6.76 9.78 3.49
C LYS A 4 7.44 11.13 3.24
N LEU A 5 8.29 11.58 4.14
CA LEU A 5 8.99 12.84 3.99
C LEU A 5 9.86 12.85 2.72
N ASP A 6 10.51 11.74 2.41
CA ASP A 6 11.32 11.63 1.20
C ASP A 6 10.47 11.80 -0.06
N ILE A 7 9.26 11.25 -0.05
CA ILE A 7 8.32 11.40 -1.15
C ILE A 7 7.86 12.85 -1.29
N VAL A 8 7.55 13.49 -0.16
CA VAL A 8 7.14 14.90 -0.14
C VAL A 8 8.23 15.79 -0.73
N ASN A 9 9.48 15.59 -0.29
CA ASN A 9 10.62 16.35 -0.79
C ASN A 9 10.82 16.14 -2.29
N HIS A 10 10.68 14.91 -2.76
CA HIS A 10 10.80 14.59 -4.18
C HIS A 10 9.73 15.31 -5.01
N VAL A 11 8.49 15.30 -4.54
CA VAL A 11 7.38 15.97 -5.23
C VAL A 11 7.62 17.48 -5.26
N ALA A 12 8.05 18.06 -4.15
CA ALA A 12 8.34 19.49 -4.08
C ALA A 12 9.45 19.88 -5.08
N ASP A 13 10.52 19.09 -5.12
CA ASP A 13 11.67 19.36 -6.00
C ASP A 13 11.29 19.23 -7.47
N ARG A 14 10.49 18.24 -7.81
CA ARG A 14 10.11 17.96 -9.21
C ARG A 14 9.06 18.91 -9.75
N THR A 15 8.17 19.41 -8.90
CA THR A 15 7.03 20.23 -9.33
C THR A 15 7.24 21.72 -9.07
N GLY A 16 8.21 22.07 -8.24
CA GLY A 16 8.44 23.45 -7.87
C GLY A 16 7.45 24.01 -6.85
N VAL A 17 6.56 23.18 -6.32
CA VAL A 17 5.62 23.63 -5.28
C VAL A 17 6.31 23.68 -3.93
N SER A 18 5.74 24.40 -2.96
CA SER A 18 6.26 24.46 -1.61
C SER A 18 6.18 23.08 -0.94
N LYS A 19 7.03 22.84 0.06
CA LYS A 19 6.97 21.58 0.82
C LYS A 19 5.61 21.38 1.48
N GLN A 20 5.02 22.45 1.99
CA GLN A 20 3.69 22.39 2.60
C GLN A 20 2.64 21.90 1.59
N LYS A 21 2.68 22.45 0.38
CA LYS A 21 1.75 22.06 -0.67
C LYS A 21 2.01 20.64 -1.15
N ALA A 22 3.28 20.26 -1.28
CA ALA A 22 3.67 18.90 -1.64
C ALA A 22 3.17 17.89 -0.61
N GLU A 23 3.26 18.22 0.69
CA GLU A 23 2.74 17.37 1.74
C GLU A 23 1.22 17.17 1.62
N GLN A 24 0.48 18.24 1.34
CA GLN A 24 -0.96 18.15 1.13
C GLN A 24 -1.31 17.24 -0.07
N VAL A 25 -0.56 17.34 -1.16
CA VAL A 25 -0.77 16.50 -2.34
C VAL A 25 -0.50 15.04 -2.02
N VAL A 26 0.61 14.75 -1.37
CA VAL A 26 0.98 13.38 -1.00
C VAL A 26 -0.05 12.79 -0.03
N ASP A 27 -0.46 13.54 0.99
CA ASP A 27 -1.46 13.09 1.95
C ASP A 27 -2.80 12.83 1.26
N SER A 28 -3.23 13.70 0.36
CA SER A 28 -4.46 13.53 -0.39
C SER A 28 -4.43 12.27 -1.24
N LEU A 29 -3.30 12.01 -1.90
CA LEU A 29 -3.11 10.80 -2.70
C LEU A 29 -3.22 9.53 -1.86
N PHE A 30 -2.49 9.47 -0.76
CA PHE A 30 -2.51 8.29 0.10
C PHE A 30 -3.87 8.09 0.78
N ASN A 31 -4.54 9.16 1.16
CA ASN A 31 -5.88 9.05 1.75
C ASN A 31 -6.88 8.53 0.73
N ALA A 32 -6.78 8.97 -0.53
CA ALA A 32 -7.65 8.45 -1.59
C ALA A 32 -7.43 6.95 -1.81
N MET A 33 -6.17 6.51 -1.77
CA MET A 33 -5.84 5.08 -1.91
C MET A 33 -6.35 4.28 -0.71
N LYS A 34 -6.18 4.80 0.49
CA LYS A 34 -6.67 4.14 1.72
C LYS A 34 -8.18 3.97 1.68
N ASP A 35 -8.89 5.01 1.29
CA ASP A 35 -10.35 4.98 1.21
C ASP A 35 -10.83 3.96 0.16
N ALA A 36 -10.17 3.92 -1.00
CA ALA A 36 -10.52 2.98 -2.05
C ALA A 36 -10.29 1.53 -1.59
N LEU A 37 -9.15 1.26 -0.96
CA LEU A 37 -8.84 -0.08 -0.46
C LEU A 37 -9.77 -0.49 0.67
N ALA A 38 -10.11 0.45 1.56
CA ALA A 38 -11.07 0.20 2.63
C ALA A 38 -12.45 -0.15 2.08
N ALA A 39 -12.81 0.43 0.94
CA ALA A 39 -14.07 0.13 0.27
C ALA A 39 -14.01 -1.16 -0.57
N GLY A 40 -12.88 -1.85 -0.58
CA GLY A 40 -12.70 -3.09 -1.33
C GLY A 40 -12.41 -2.88 -2.80
N LYS A 41 -12.04 -1.67 -3.19
CA LYS A 41 -11.75 -1.36 -4.60
C LYS A 41 -10.32 -1.70 -4.96
N ARG A 42 -10.15 -2.25 -6.14
CA ARG A 42 -8.84 -2.54 -6.72
C ARG A 42 -8.24 -1.25 -7.25
N ILE A 43 -6.93 -1.07 -7.07
CA ILE A 43 -6.22 0.09 -7.60
C ILE A 43 -5.20 -0.39 -8.63
N GLU A 44 -5.37 -0.01 -9.88
CA GLU A 44 -4.43 -0.30 -10.95
C GLU A 44 -3.59 0.93 -11.24
N LEU A 45 -2.27 0.79 -11.07
CA LEU A 45 -1.30 1.85 -11.38
C LEU A 45 -0.43 1.36 -12.53
N ARG A 46 -0.76 1.83 -13.72
CA ARG A 46 -0.08 1.41 -14.94
C ARG A 46 1.42 1.70 -14.86
N GLY A 47 2.23 0.70 -15.16
CA GLY A 47 3.68 0.82 -15.07
C GLY A 47 4.25 0.61 -13.68
N PHE A 48 3.40 0.49 -12.67
CA PHE A 48 3.83 0.29 -11.28
C PHE A 48 3.35 -1.05 -10.73
N GLY A 49 2.04 -1.26 -10.71
CA GLY A 49 1.47 -2.51 -10.21
C GLY A 49 0.01 -2.36 -9.85
N VAL A 50 -0.50 -3.36 -9.15
CA VAL A 50 -1.91 -3.43 -8.79
C VAL A 50 -2.06 -3.75 -7.32
N PHE A 51 -2.86 -2.97 -6.62
CA PHE A 51 -3.30 -3.28 -5.25
C PHE A 51 -4.64 -3.99 -5.35
N VAL A 52 -4.73 -5.19 -4.78
CA VAL A 52 -5.98 -5.95 -4.75
C VAL A 52 -6.40 -6.19 -3.31
N VAL A 53 -7.71 -6.21 -3.10
CA VAL A 53 -8.29 -6.50 -1.79
C VAL A 53 -8.91 -7.88 -1.88
N LYS A 54 -8.47 -8.78 -1.00
CA LYS A 54 -8.98 -10.15 -0.94
C LYS A 54 -9.69 -10.37 0.38
N PRO A 55 -10.83 -11.06 0.39
CA PRO A 55 -11.47 -11.42 1.64
C PRO A 55 -10.60 -12.41 2.40
N ARG A 56 -10.50 -12.21 3.72
CA ARG A 56 -9.84 -13.16 4.60
C ARG A 56 -10.92 -14.01 5.25
N LYS A 57 -10.80 -15.31 5.08
CA LYS A 57 -11.78 -16.24 5.65
C LYS A 57 -11.68 -16.24 7.18
N ARG A 58 -12.83 -16.41 7.83
CA ARG A 58 -12.88 -16.68 9.24
C ARG A 58 -12.18 -18.02 9.48
N GLY A 59 -11.32 -18.10 10.48
CA GLY A 59 -10.56 -19.30 10.73
C GLY A 59 -10.08 -19.37 12.18
N VAL A 60 -9.15 -20.28 12.41
CA VAL A 60 -8.54 -20.46 13.72
C VAL A 60 -7.03 -20.36 13.58
N GLY A 61 -6.44 -19.45 14.34
CA GLY A 61 -5.00 -19.34 14.41
C GLY A 61 -4.49 -20.03 15.67
N ARG A 62 -3.20 -20.30 15.71
CA ARG A 62 -2.57 -20.91 16.88
C ARG A 62 -1.59 -19.94 17.50
N ASN A 63 -1.71 -19.74 18.80
CA ASN A 63 -0.74 -18.93 19.53
C ASN A 63 0.57 -19.72 19.63
N PRO A 64 1.68 -19.23 19.07
CA PRO A 64 2.93 -19.96 19.07
C PRO A 64 3.54 -20.14 20.46
N ARG A 65 3.14 -19.32 21.43
CA ARG A 65 3.66 -19.40 22.81
C ARG A 65 3.00 -20.51 23.63
N THR A 66 1.68 -20.64 23.49
CA THR A 66 0.89 -21.55 24.31
C THR A 66 0.32 -22.72 23.55
N GLY A 67 0.35 -22.67 22.21
CA GLY A 67 -0.28 -23.66 21.37
C GLY A 67 -1.80 -23.56 21.35
N THR A 68 -2.36 -22.56 22.02
CA THR A 68 -3.80 -22.36 22.10
C THR A 68 -4.36 -21.83 20.78
N GLU A 69 -5.47 -22.40 20.36
CA GLU A 69 -6.17 -21.92 19.16
C GLU A 69 -6.92 -20.64 19.47
N VAL A 70 -6.78 -19.66 18.59
CA VAL A 70 -7.45 -18.35 18.71
C VAL A 70 -8.29 -18.12 17.47
N PRO A 71 -9.56 -17.70 17.60
CA PRO A 71 -10.38 -17.42 16.44
C PRO A 71 -9.83 -16.22 15.68
N ILE A 72 -9.78 -16.36 14.34
CA ILE A 72 -9.40 -15.29 13.45
C ILE A 72 -10.66 -14.72 12.83
N PRO A 73 -11.00 -13.44 13.09
CA PRO A 73 -12.21 -12.85 12.51
C PRO A 73 -12.10 -12.72 11.00
N ALA A 74 -13.23 -12.74 10.32
CA ALA A 74 -13.30 -12.45 8.91
C ALA A 74 -12.85 -10.99 8.68
N GLY A 75 -12.17 -10.75 7.56
CA GLY A 75 -11.65 -9.42 7.25
C GLY A 75 -11.18 -9.37 5.81
N LYS A 76 -10.36 -8.34 5.53
CA LYS A 76 -9.80 -8.13 4.21
C LYS A 76 -8.28 -8.07 4.29
N THR A 77 -7.64 -8.61 3.28
CA THR A 77 -6.19 -8.55 3.13
C THR A 77 -5.86 -7.77 1.87
N ILE A 78 -4.93 -6.83 2.00
CA ILE A 78 -4.49 -6.04 0.86
C ILE A 78 -3.20 -6.64 0.35
N ARG A 79 -3.15 -6.92 -0.96
CA ARG A 79 -1.97 -7.46 -1.61
C ARG A 79 -1.55 -6.55 -2.75
N PHE A 80 -0.24 -6.39 -2.90
CA PHE A 80 0.34 -5.65 -3.99
C PHE A 80 0.98 -6.62 -4.98
N LYS A 81 0.60 -6.49 -6.25
CA LYS A 81 1.22 -7.24 -7.33
C LYS A 81 2.03 -6.27 -8.19
N PRO A 82 3.36 -6.37 -8.18
CA PRO A 82 4.18 -5.47 -8.99
C PRO A 82 3.96 -5.73 -10.48
N GLY A 83 3.99 -4.65 -11.25
CA GLY A 83 3.92 -4.75 -12.70
C GLY A 83 5.24 -5.21 -13.30
N LYS A 84 5.18 -5.61 -14.56
CA LYS A 84 6.37 -6.09 -15.28
C LYS A 84 7.50 -5.06 -15.29
N GLU A 85 7.17 -3.80 -15.52
CA GLU A 85 8.16 -2.73 -15.59
C GLU A 85 8.86 -2.53 -14.25
N LEU A 86 8.09 -2.58 -13.16
CA LEU A 86 8.66 -2.44 -11.83
C LEU A 86 9.56 -3.61 -11.48
N THR A 87 9.12 -4.83 -11.76
CA THR A 87 9.90 -6.03 -11.49
C THR A 87 11.20 -6.05 -12.31
N ALA A 88 11.11 -5.68 -13.59
CA ALA A 88 12.30 -5.62 -14.45
C ALA A 88 13.30 -4.60 -13.93
N GLN A 89 12.85 -3.43 -13.52
CA GLN A 89 13.72 -2.39 -12.98
C GLN A 89 14.41 -2.85 -11.69
N ALA A 90 13.68 -3.51 -10.82
CA ALA A 90 14.23 -4.00 -9.55
C ALA A 90 15.29 -5.10 -9.79
N VAL A 91 15.07 -5.96 -10.79
CA VAL A 91 16.00 -7.04 -11.11
C VAL A 91 17.27 -6.50 -11.76
N MET A 92 17.17 -5.42 -12.52
CA MET A 92 18.31 -4.84 -13.22
C MET A 92 19.23 -4.02 -12.30
N ASP A 93 18.77 -3.68 -11.14
CA ASP A 93 19.57 -3.02 -10.11
C ASP A 93 20.31 -4.07 -9.29
#